data_3088eb78f7a281b5f8186e1d3d09fee5
#
_entry.id   3088eb78f7a281b5f8186e1d3d09fee5
#
_cell.length_a   1.000
_cell.length_b   1.000
_cell.length_c   1.000
_cell.angle_alpha   90.00
_cell.angle_beta   90.00
_cell.angle_gamma   90.00
#
_symmetry.space_group_name_H-M   'P 1'
#
loop_
_entity.id
_entity.type
_entity.pdbx_description
1 polymer ?
#
loop_
_entity_poly.entity_id
_entity_poly.type
_entity_poly.pdbx_seq_one_letter_code
_entity_poly.pdbx_strand_id
1 'polypeptide(L)'
;MMALYMDVHRLDGPVTLDDVAAAHAADLAIQDQHDVQYLRYWVDEDGGKIFCLVDAPDAEAANTVHREAHGLVADEIHLVQEGR
;
A
#
# COMPACT_ATOMS: atom_id res chain seq x y z
N MET A 1 10.47 -11.51 -11.28
CA MET A 1 9.30 -11.05 -12.07
C MET A 1 8.39 -10.25 -11.17
N MET A 2 7.99 -9.09 -11.62
CA MET A 2 7.10 -8.23 -10.85
C MET A 2 5.65 -8.62 -11.08
N ALA A 3 4.82 -8.43 -10.07
CA ALA A 3 3.40 -8.70 -10.12
C ALA A 3 2.64 -7.54 -9.50
N LEU A 4 1.38 -7.40 -9.87
CA LEU A 4 0.53 -6.32 -9.40
C LEU A 4 -0.32 -6.81 -8.23
N TYR A 5 -0.28 -6.07 -7.12
CA TYR A 5 -1.05 -6.39 -5.92
C TYR A 5 -1.91 -5.21 -5.50
N MET A 6 -3.06 -5.52 -4.94
CA MET A 6 -3.89 -4.54 -4.26
C MET A 6 -3.88 -4.87 -2.78
N ASP A 7 -3.33 -3.97 -1.95
CA ASP A 7 -3.40 -4.17 -0.51
C ASP A 7 -4.50 -3.31 0.11
N VAL A 8 -5.06 -3.80 1.20
CA VAL A 8 -6.18 -3.15 1.89
C VAL A 8 -5.82 -3.00 3.35
N HIS A 9 -5.95 -1.78 3.84
CA HIS A 9 -5.81 -1.47 5.26
C HIS A 9 -7.17 -1.10 5.84
N ARG A 10 -7.51 -1.68 6.99
CA ARG A 10 -8.74 -1.34 7.72
C ARG A 10 -8.35 -0.73 9.05
N LEU A 11 -8.76 0.51 9.25
CA LEU A 11 -8.43 1.27 10.46
C LEU A 11 -9.64 1.31 11.40
N ASP A 12 -9.38 1.63 12.67
CA ASP A 12 -10.43 1.64 13.70
C ASP A 12 -11.30 2.89 13.66
N GLY A 13 -11.03 3.81 12.77
CA GLY A 13 -11.79 5.05 12.65
C GLY A 13 -11.46 5.77 11.36
N PRO A 14 -12.06 6.94 11.15
CA PRO A 14 -11.82 7.71 9.93
C PRO A 14 -10.34 8.05 9.73
N VAL A 15 -9.97 8.22 8.46
CA VAL A 15 -8.60 8.58 8.07
C VAL A 15 -8.70 9.67 6.99
N THR A 16 -7.72 10.55 6.92
CA THR A 16 -7.73 11.61 5.91
C THR A 16 -6.83 11.24 4.74
N LEU A 17 -7.15 11.80 3.57
CA LEU A 17 -6.29 11.65 2.39
C LEU A 17 -4.89 12.19 2.67
N ASP A 18 -4.77 13.30 3.43
CA ASP A 18 -3.48 13.89 3.78
C ASP A 18 -2.63 12.95 4.62
N ASP A 19 -3.24 12.24 5.58
CA ASP A 19 -2.51 11.26 6.40
C ASP A 19 -1.96 10.13 5.54
N VAL A 20 -2.76 9.65 4.59
CA VAL A 20 -2.35 8.56 3.69
C VAL A 20 -1.29 9.04 2.71
N ALA A 21 -1.39 10.28 2.24
CA ALA A 21 -0.36 10.87 1.36
C ALA A 21 1.01 10.90 2.06
N ALA A 22 1.05 11.21 3.35
CA ALA A 22 2.29 11.20 4.13
C ALA A 22 2.87 9.78 4.25
N ALA A 23 2.01 8.79 4.51
CA ALA A 23 2.45 7.39 4.57
C ALA A 23 2.96 6.90 3.21
N HIS A 24 2.26 7.27 2.13
CA HIS A 24 2.69 6.92 0.77
C HIS A 24 4.06 7.53 0.44
N ALA A 25 4.30 8.78 0.82
CA ALA A 25 5.60 9.41 0.62
C ALA A 25 6.72 8.66 1.36
N ALA A 26 6.44 8.14 2.55
CA ALA A 26 7.39 7.32 3.30
C ALA A 26 7.69 5.99 2.58
N ASP A 27 6.67 5.36 1.98
CA ASP A 27 6.85 4.16 1.16
C ASP A 27 7.77 4.45 -0.02
N LEU A 28 7.54 5.56 -0.73
CA LEU A 28 8.33 5.92 -1.91
C LEU A 28 9.80 6.15 -1.57
N ALA A 29 10.10 6.60 -0.35
CA ALA A 29 11.46 6.90 0.07
C ALA A 29 12.33 5.64 0.23
N ILE A 30 11.73 4.47 0.49
CA ILE A 30 12.49 3.23 0.77
C ILE A 30 12.20 2.09 -0.20
N GLN A 31 11.17 2.21 -1.03
CA GLN A 31 10.67 1.09 -1.84
C GLN A 31 11.71 0.49 -2.79
N ASP A 32 12.64 1.29 -3.28
CA ASP A 32 13.66 0.82 -4.22
C ASP A 32 14.58 -0.25 -3.61
N GLN A 33 14.75 -0.22 -2.29
CA GLN A 33 15.57 -1.20 -1.57
C GLN A 33 14.96 -2.61 -1.63
N HIS A 34 13.69 -2.72 -1.96
CA HIS A 34 12.95 -3.97 -1.96
C HIS A 34 12.39 -4.34 -3.35
N ASP A 35 12.78 -3.63 -4.40
CA ASP A 35 12.26 -3.81 -5.76
C ASP A 35 10.73 -3.64 -5.82
N VAL A 36 10.20 -2.72 -5.03
CA VAL A 36 8.77 -2.45 -4.90
C VAL A 36 8.46 -1.06 -5.46
N GLN A 37 7.31 -0.91 -6.10
CA GLN A 37 6.81 0.38 -6.56
C GLN A 37 5.34 0.52 -6.18
N TYR A 38 5.04 1.40 -5.21
CA TYR A 38 3.68 1.79 -4.89
C TYR A 38 3.23 2.81 -5.93
N LEU A 39 2.16 2.48 -6.67
CA LEU A 39 1.73 3.23 -7.85
C LEU A 39 0.63 4.23 -7.54
N ARG A 40 -0.44 3.78 -6.88
CA ARG A 40 -1.62 4.59 -6.59
C ARG A 40 -2.25 4.12 -5.29
N TYR A 41 -3.09 4.96 -4.72
CA TYR A 41 -3.88 4.59 -3.55
C TYR A 41 -5.23 5.30 -3.59
N TRP A 42 -6.20 4.71 -2.91
CA TRP A 42 -7.54 5.25 -2.74
C TRP A 42 -7.88 5.22 -1.27
N VAL A 43 -8.64 6.21 -0.81
CA VAL A 43 -8.98 6.35 0.60
C VAL A 43 -10.48 6.47 0.75
N ASP A 44 -11.07 5.58 1.57
CA ASP A 44 -12.43 5.72 2.07
C ASP A 44 -12.29 6.42 3.42
N GLU A 45 -12.42 7.74 3.41
CA GLU A 45 -12.11 8.55 4.60
C GLU A 45 -13.03 8.23 5.78
N ASP A 46 -14.33 8.16 5.52
CA ASP A 46 -15.31 7.88 6.59
C ASP A 46 -15.23 6.43 7.08
N GLY A 47 -15.02 5.50 6.16
CA GLY A 47 -14.94 4.07 6.48
C GLY A 47 -13.60 3.63 7.04
N GLY A 48 -12.58 4.48 7.01
CA GLY A 48 -11.26 4.13 7.52
C GLY A 48 -10.58 3.03 6.74
N LYS A 49 -10.70 3.05 5.40
CA LYS A 49 -10.07 2.05 4.55
C LYS A 49 -9.12 2.70 3.57
N ILE A 50 -8.01 2.02 3.33
CA ILE A 50 -6.99 2.45 2.36
C ILE A 50 -6.74 1.30 1.40
N PHE A 51 -6.71 1.61 0.11
CA PHE A 51 -6.44 0.65 -0.96
C PHE A 51 -5.18 1.11 -1.69
N CYS A 52 -4.13 0.29 -1.69
CA CYS A 52 -2.87 0.63 -2.34
C CYS A 52 -2.60 -0.32 -3.50
N LEU A 53 -2.31 0.22 -4.67
CA LEU A 53 -1.90 -0.55 -5.83
C LEU A 53 -0.38 -0.57 -5.88
N VAL A 54 0.21 -1.76 -5.94
CA VAL A 54 1.66 -1.92 -5.82
C VAL A 54 2.17 -2.94 -6.83
N ASP A 55 3.33 -2.63 -7.41
CA ASP A 55 4.08 -3.56 -8.25
C ASP A 55 5.24 -4.10 -7.40
N ALA A 56 5.29 -5.41 -7.20
CA ALA A 56 6.25 -6.04 -6.28
C ALA A 56 6.62 -7.44 -6.73
N PRO A 57 7.80 -7.96 -6.33
CA PRO A 57 8.16 -9.35 -6.62
C PRO A 57 7.26 -10.36 -5.92
N ASP A 58 6.77 -10.02 -4.72
CA ASP A 58 5.81 -10.82 -3.98
C ASP A 58 5.08 -9.95 -2.95
N ALA A 59 4.06 -10.52 -2.30
CA ALA A 59 3.27 -9.80 -1.31
C ALA A 59 4.09 -9.41 -0.08
N GLU A 60 5.02 -10.27 0.32
CA GLU A 60 5.85 -10.01 1.50
C GLU A 60 6.74 -8.78 1.30
N ALA A 61 7.31 -8.61 0.10
CA ALA A 61 8.13 -7.44 -0.21
C ALA A 61 7.33 -6.15 -0.07
N ALA A 62 6.09 -6.13 -0.54
CA ALA A 62 5.21 -4.97 -0.40
C ALA A 62 4.93 -4.66 1.07
N ASN A 63 4.61 -5.67 1.88
CA ASN A 63 4.40 -5.48 3.32
C ASN A 63 5.66 -5.03 4.05
N THR A 64 6.83 -5.50 3.62
CA THR A 64 8.10 -5.07 4.21
C THR A 64 8.32 -3.58 4.03
N VAL A 65 7.99 -3.04 2.85
CA VAL A 65 8.07 -1.60 2.61
C VAL A 65 7.16 -0.84 3.58
N HIS A 66 5.90 -1.24 3.71
CA HIS A 66 4.97 -0.61 4.66
C HIS A 66 5.49 -0.69 6.09
N ARG A 67 5.99 -1.85 6.50
CA ARG A 67 6.49 -2.04 7.87
C ARG A 67 7.66 -1.12 8.18
N GLU A 68 8.60 -1.00 7.26
CA GLU A 68 9.78 -0.16 7.47
C GLU A 68 9.48 1.33 7.33
N ALA A 69 8.57 1.68 6.42
CA ALA A 69 8.27 3.08 6.15
C ALA A 69 7.44 3.74 7.26
N HIS A 70 6.39 3.08 7.73
CA HIS A 70 5.45 3.68 8.68
C HIS A 70 4.83 2.68 9.65
N GLY A 71 5.12 1.39 9.50
CA GLY A 71 4.63 0.35 10.43
C GLY A 71 3.21 -0.14 10.15
N LEU A 72 2.50 0.42 9.20
CA LEU A 72 1.12 0.04 8.88
C LEU A 72 1.10 -1.02 7.79
N VAL A 73 1.16 -2.28 8.21
CA VAL A 73 1.08 -3.40 7.25
C VAL A 73 -0.36 -3.60 6.81
N ALA A 74 -0.54 -4.18 5.63
CA ALA A 74 -1.86 -4.42 5.08
C ALA A 74 -2.59 -5.53 5.83
N ASP A 75 -3.91 -5.38 5.99
CA ASP A 75 -4.77 -6.43 6.51
C ASP A 75 -5.03 -7.50 5.47
N GLU A 76 -5.04 -7.11 4.20
CA GLU A 76 -5.21 -8.01 3.06
C GLU A 76 -4.29 -7.59 1.93
N ILE A 77 -3.77 -8.55 1.19
CA ILE A 77 -3.04 -8.32 -0.06
C ILE A 77 -3.55 -9.33 -1.08
N HIS A 78 -3.94 -8.82 -2.25
CA HIS A 78 -4.48 -9.63 -3.33
C HIS A 78 -3.64 -9.49 -4.58
N LEU A 79 -3.28 -10.61 -5.20
CA LEU A 79 -2.70 -10.61 -6.53
C LEU A 79 -3.81 -10.24 -7.51
N VAL A 80 -3.62 -9.19 -8.28
CA VAL A 80 -4.68 -8.65 -9.13
C VAL A 80 -4.19 -8.46 -10.56
N GLN A 81 -5.15 -8.36 -11.46
CA GLN A 81 -4.92 -7.97 -12.85
C GLN A 81 -5.83 -6.80 -13.16
N GLU A 82 -5.29 -5.83 -13.87
CA GLU A 82 -6.09 -4.67 -14.25
C GLU A 82 -7.00 -5.03 -15.42
N GLY A 83 -8.30 -4.79 -15.25
CA GLY A 83 -9.30 -4.98 -16.30
C GLY A 83 -9.60 -3.66 -17.00
N ARG A 84 -10.12 -3.76 -18.22
CA ARG A 84 -10.50 -2.60 -19.03
C ARG A 84 -11.82 -2.83 -19.75
#